data_c6a297b2b6c2bccc1660dfcc01216caa
#
_entry.id   c6a297b2b6c2bccc1660dfcc01216caa
#
_cell.length_a   1.000
_cell.length_b   1.000
_cell.length_c   1.000
_cell.angle_alpha   90.00
_cell.angle_beta   90.00
_cell.angle_gamma   90.00
#
_symmetry.space_group_name_H-M   'P 1'
#
loop_
_entity.id
_entity.type
_entity.pdbx_description
1 polymer ?
#
loop_
_entity_poly.entity_id
_entity_poly.type
_entity_poly.pdbx_seq_one_letter_code
_entity_poly.pdbx_strand_id
1 'polypeptide(L)' 'MKKIVLCGRPGGCCPEVLVTDEDVSIVDDNNNIAMMTREQFDILKEKIISGDI' A
#
# COMPACT_ATOMS: atom_id res chain seq x y z
N MET A 1 -8.02 4.75 -10.60
CA MET A 1 -7.00 3.94 -9.89
C MET A 1 -5.80 4.82 -9.58
N LYS A 2 -5.25 4.67 -8.40
CA LYS A 2 -4.07 5.41 -7.97
C LYS A 2 -2.95 4.42 -7.68
N LYS A 3 -1.76 4.72 -8.18
CA LYS A 3 -0.57 3.90 -7.96
C LYS A 3 0.44 4.71 -7.16
N ILE A 4 0.90 4.15 -6.05
CA ILE A 4 1.87 4.80 -5.17
C ILE A 4 3.08 3.87 -5.05
N VAL A 5 4.25 4.38 -5.36
CA VAL A 5 5.49 3.61 -5.26
C VAL A 5 6.18 3.98 -3.95
N LEU A 6 6.48 2.96 -3.16
CA LEU A 6 7.09 3.16 -1.83
C LEU A 6 8.62 3.02 -1.95
N CYS A 7 9.23 3.97 -2.62
CA CYS A 7 10.65 3.91 -2.91
C CYS A 7 11.39 5.04 -2.19
N GLY A 8 12.22 4.68 -1.23
CA GLY A 8 12.99 5.65 -0.46
C GLY A 8 14.39 5.89 -1.00
N ARG A 9 14.83 5.13 -2.01
CA ARG A 9 16.18 5.27 -2.60
C ARG A 9 16.15 5.09 -4.10
N PRO A 10 17.01 5.82 -4.82
CA PRO A 10 17.14 5.60 -6.25
C PRO A 10 17.70 4.20 -6.54
N GLY A 11 17.20 3.56 -7.58
CA GLY A 11 17.70 2.28 -8.05
C GLY A 11 17.32 1.07 -7.24
N GLY A 12 16.53 1.24 -6.18
CA GLY A 12 16.04 0.12 -5.39
C GLY A 12 14.77 -0.47 -5.97
N CYS A 13 14.51 -1.74 -5.63
CA CYS A 13 13.22 -2.35 -5.89
C CYS A 13 12.24 -1.87 -4.83
N CYS A 14 11.07 -1.45 -5.23
CA CYS A 14 10.13 -0.77 -4.35
C CYS A 14 8.76 -1.43 -4.40
N PRO A 15 8.12 -1.69 -3.25
CA PRO A 15 6.75 -2.13 -3.28
C PRO A 15 5.84 -1.02 -3.82
N GLU A 16 4.72 -1.44 -4.38
CA GLU A 16 3.73 -0.52 -4.93
C GLU A 16 2.39 -0.74 -4.25
N VAL A 17 1.66 0.35 -4.06
CA VAL A 17 0.30 0.32 -3.54
C VAL A 17 -0.62 0.75 -4.66
N LEU A 18 -1.59 -0.11 -5.00
CA LEU A 18 -2.58 0.17 -6.03
C LEU A 18 -3.93 0.37 -5.35
N VAL A 19 -4.47 1.58 -5.48
CA VAL A 19 -5.71 1.95 -4.81
C VAL A 19 -6.81 2.12 -5.85
N THR A 20 -7.89 1.38 -5.68
CA THR A 20 -9.12 1.54 -6.46
C THR A 20 -10.25 2.01 -5.55
N ASP A 21 -11.43 2.21 -6.11
CA ASP A 21 -12.59 2.59 -5.31
C ASP A 21 -13.08 1.46 -4.40
N GLU A 22 -12.76 0.23 -4.74
CA GLU A 22 -13.27 -0.95 -4.04
C GLU A 22 -12.24 -1.65 -3.17
N ASP A 23 -10.97 -1.62 -3.58
CA ASP A 23 -9.93 -2.36 -2.88
C ASP A 23 -8.58 -1.68 -2.98
N VAL A 24 -7.63 -2.23 -2.23
CA VAL A 24 -6.24 -1.79 -2.25
C VAL A 24 -5.37 -3.03 -2.31
N SER A 25 -4.38 -3.03 -3.19
CA SER A 25 -3.39 -4.11 -3.25
C SER A 25 -1.99 -3.56 -3.05
N ILE A 26 -1.15 -4.35 -2.41
CA ILE A 26 0.26 -4.04 -2.19
C ILE A 26 1.06 -5.13 -2.87
N VAL A 27 1.93 -4.73 -3.79
CA VAL A 27 2.75 -5.66 -4.57
C VAL A 27 4.21 -5.45 -4.19
N ASP A 28 4.89 -6.54 -3.81
CA ASP A 28 6.31 -6.45 -3.50
C ASP A 28 7.18 -6.78 -4.73
N ASP A 29 8.49 -6.80 -4.52
CA ASP A 29 9.44 -7.03 -5.61
C ASP A 29 9.42 -8.44 -6.15
N ASN A 30 8.88 -9.38 -5.38
CA ASN A 30 8.84 -10.79 -5.75
C ASN A 30 7.48 -11.20 -6.29
N ASN A 31 6.65 -10.23 -6.66
CA ASN A 31 5.29 -10.44 -7.17
C ASN A 31 4.33 -11.02 -6.15
N ASN A 32 4.66 -10.92 -4.87
CA ASN A 32 3.69 -11.24 -3.83
C ASN A 32 2.69 -10.09 -3.72
N ILE A 33 1.42 -10.43 -3.62
CA ILE A 33 0.35 -9.43 -3.59
C ILE A 33 -0.47 -9.65 -2.32
N ALA A 34 -0.65 -8.58 -1.56
CA ALA A 34 -1.60 -8.54 -0.45
C ALA A 34 -2.76 -7.64 -0.85
N MET A 35 -3.97 -8.10 -0.60
CA MET A 35 -5.16 -7.32 -0.92
C MET A 35 -5.98 -7.04 0.32
N MET A 36 -6.61 -5.87 0.35
CA MET A 36 -7.49 -5.49 1.44
C MET A 36 -8.63 -4.63 0.87
N THR A 37 -9.72 -4.54 1.62
CA THR A 37 -10.81 -3.66 1.24
C THR A 37 -10.44 -2.20 1.49
N ARG A 38 -11.19 -1.27 0.89
CA ARG A 38 -10.99 0.15 1.17
C ARG A 38 -11.20 0.46 2.66
N GLU A 39 -12.17 -0.19 3.28
CA GLU A 39 -12.40 0.00 4.72
C GLU A 39 -11.20 -0.41 5.55
N GLN A 40 -10.60 -1.56 5.22
CA GLN A 40 -9.41 -2.03 5.92
C GLN A 40 -8.23 -1.09 5.70
N PHE A 41 -8.09 -0.58 4.49
CA PHE A 41 -7.04 0.38 4.17
C PHE A 41 -7.23 1.68 4.95
N ASP A 42 -8.49 2.15 5.06
CA ASP A 42 -8.78 3.36 5.83
C ASP A 42 -8.44 3.17 7.30
N ILE A 43 -8.69 1.98 7.86
CA ILE A 43 -8.30 1.65 9.22
C ILE A 43 -6.77 1.67 9.34
N LEU A 44 -6.06 1.13 8.36
CA LEU A 44 -4.60 1.17 8.36
C LEU A 44 -4.09 2.61 8.40
N LYS A 45 -4.69 3.49 7.60
CA LYS A 45 -4.31 4.91 7.60
C LYS A 45 -4.53 5.54 8.98
N GLU A 46 -5.64 5.23 9.62
CA GLU A 46 -5.91 5.72 10.97
C GLU A 46 -4.87 5.23 11.98
N LYS A 47 -4.46 3.97 11.87
CA LYS A 47 -3.44 3.42 12.77
C LYS A 47 -2.09 4.09 12.58
N ILE A 48 -1.75 4.44 11.35
CA ILE A 48 -0.52 5.17 11.07
C ILE A 48 -0.59 6.56 11.67
N ILE A 49 -1.69 7.26 11.46
CA ILE A 49 -1.87 8.63 11.95
C ILE A 49 -1.89 8.67 13.48
N SER A 50 -2.52 7.68 14.11
CA SER A 50 -2.62 7.63 15.57
C SER A 50 -1.32 7.20 16.25
N GLY A 51 -0.34 6.73 15.49
CA GLY A 51 0.94 6.31 16.04
C GLY A 51 0.99 4.87 16.51
N ASP A 52 0.02 4.06 16.16
CA ASP A 52 0.02 2.63 16.52
C ASP A 52 1.05 1.82 15.73
N ILE A 53 1.51 2.40 14.63
CA ILE A 53 2.51 1.75 13.77
C ILE A 53 3.79 2.57 13.74
#